data_8c74f8383e2fc4078f457537fea1dbd8
#
_entry.id   8c74f8383e2fc4078f457537fea1dbd8
#
_cell.length_a   1.000
_cell.length_b   1.000
_cell.length_c   1.000
_cell.angle_alpha   90.00
_cell.angle_beta   90.00
_cell.angle_gamma   90.00
#
_symmetry.space_group_name_H-M   'P 1'
#
loop_
_entity.id
_entity.type
_entity.pdbx_description
1 polymer ?
#
loop_
_entity_poly.entity_id
_entity_poly.type
_entity_poly.pdbx_seq_one_letter_code
_entity_poly.pdbx_strand_id
1 'polypeptide(L)'
;MLRALLPVLAGCLLTCNLAAADPSKPVKVFILAGQSNMEGQGFIAADPKRNGGKGSLEYLVRTPETAARFAHLADAQGTWKTRSDVWISYLDRRGALTTGYGAKSDRIGPELGFGWVLGDALDEPVLLIKCAWGGKSLAVDFRPPSSGKVPYSLGEKQDAAIAAEPEIVGHYYREVLRLARESLAKITELVPGSDGRYELSGFGWHQGWNDRISDNFNAEYESNMANFIRDIRRDLGMPGLPFVIAETGMSGLKETHPRALSLMKAQAAVAEYPEFRGNVAFVGTKAFWRDQAESPSGQGYHWNTNAETYYLIGESMGQAIKTLIRKSESDAAAKQ
;
A
#
# COMPACT_ATOMS: atom_id res chain seq x y z
N MET A 1 44.28 -42.72 29.41
CA MET A 1 43.80 -42.45 28.05
C MET A 1 42.30 -42.24 28.10
N LEU A 2 41.86 -40.97 28.21
CA LEU A 2 40.45 -40.60 28.18
C LEU A 2 40.13 -40.00 26.81
N ARG A 3 39.29 -40.67 26.02
CA ARG A 3 38.78 -40.15 24.76
C ARG A 3 37.52 -39.32 25.05
N ALA A 4 37.61 -37.99 24.80
CA ALA A 4 36.48 -37.09 24.82
C ALA A 4 35.67 -37.27 23.52
N LEU A 5 34.38 -37.60 23.64
CA LEU A 5 33.41 -37.54 22.56
C LEU A 5 32.84 -36.10 22.50
N LEU A 6 33.09 -35.42 21.39
CA LEU A 6 32.35 -34.17 21.05
C LEU A 6 30.99 -34.55 20.45
N PRO A 7 29.90 -33.89 20.87
CA PRO A 7 28.62 -34.04 20.19
C PRO A 7 28.60 -33.15 18.93
N VAL A 8 28.32 -33.77 17.79
CA VAL A 8 28.00 -33.09 16.53
C VAL A 8 26.58 -32.55 16.66
N LEU A 9 26.45 -31.24 16.82
CA LEU A 9 25.16 -30.56 16.65
C LEU A 9 24.82 -30.52 15.14
N ALA A 10 23.86 -31.36 14.72
CA ALA A 10 23.24 -31.25 13.43
C ALA A 10 22.29 -30.05 13.43
N GLY A 11 22.75 -28.93 12.88
CA GLY A 11 21.92 -27.77 12.61
C GLY A 11 20.91 -28.10 11.52
N CYS A 12 19.64 -28.21 11.90
CA CYS A 12 18.52 -28.30 10.94
C CYS A 12 18.38 -26.94 10.26
N LEU A 13 18.93 -26.78 9.06
CA LEU A 13 18.63 -25.65 8.17
C LEU A 13 17.19 -25.81 7.71
N LEU A 14 16.27 -25.12 8.37
CA LEU A 14 14.93 -24.89 7.84
C LEU A 14 15.08 -24.00 6.60
N THR A 15 15.17 -24.63 5.43
CA THR A 15 14.94 -23.93 4.17
C THR A 15 13.46 -23.58 4.12
N CYS A 16 13.10 -22.32 4.38
CA CYS A 16 11.80 -21.79 3.99
C CYS A 16 11.71 -21.87 2.46
N ASN A 17 11.16 -22.97 1.95
CA ASN A 17 10.66 -23.01 0.59
C ASN A 17 9.46 -22.07 0.55
N LEU A 18 9.56 -20.95 -0.19
CA LEU A 18 8.42 -20.20 -0.65
C LEU A 18 7.58 -21.19 -1.46
N ALA A 19 6.44 -21.60 -0.91
CA ALA A 19 5.51 -22.45 -1.62
C ALA A 19 5.07 -21.67 -2.89
N ALA A 20 5.21 -22.29 -4.05
CA ALA A 20 4.64 -21.71 -5.27
C ALA A 20 3.12 -21.68 -5.10
N ALA A 21 2.50 -20.56 -5.46
CA ALA A 21 1.04 -20.47 -5.44
C ALA A 21 0.41 -21.56 -6.31
N ASP A 22 -0.73 -22.07 -5.88
CA ASP A 22 -1.50 -23.05 -6.65
C ASP A 22 -2.23 -22.34 -7.81
N PRO A 23 -1.79 -22.52 -9.07
CA PRO A 23 -2.38 -21.83 -10.21
C PRO A 23 -3.80 -22.33 -10.54
N SER A 24 -4.25 -23.42 -9.95
CA SER A 24 -5.62 -23.93 -10.11
C SER A 24 -6.64 -23.18 -9.25
N LYS A 25 -6.17 -22.36 -8.30
CA LYS A 25 -7.02 -21.51 -7.44
C LYS A 25 -7.30 -20.16 -8.09
N PRO A 26 -8.46 -19.51 -7.78
CA PRO A 26 -8.73 -18.16 -8.25
C PRO A 26 -7.67 -17.15 -7.78
N VAL A 27 -7.29 -16.21 -8.65
CA VAL A 27 -6.35 -15.15 -8.30
C VAL A 27 -6.97 -14.21 -7.26
N LYS A 28 -6.30 -14.01 -6.13
CA LYS A 28 -6.69 -13.01 -5.12
C LYS A 28 -6.22 -11.63 -5.57
N VAL A 29 -7.14 -10.72 -5.82
CA VAL A 29 -6.85 -9.39 -6.37
C VAL A 29 -7.00 -8.32 -5.31
N PHE A 30 -5.98 -7.46 -5.20
CA PHE A 30 -5.94 -6.33 -4.28
C PHE A 30 -5.69 -5.03 -5.04
N ILE A 31 -6.48 -3.99 -4.76
CA ILE A 31 -6.29 -2.67 -5.33
C ILE A 31 -5.54 -1.80 -4.32
N LEU A 32 -4.45 -1.17 -4.73
CA LEU A 32 -3.69 -0.22 -3.93
C LEU A 32 -3.82 1.17 -4.56
N ALA A 33 -4.49 2.10 -3.89
CA ALA A 33 -4.74 3.43 -4.43
C ALA A 33 -4.31 4.56 -3.49
N GLY A 34 -3.98 5.72 -4.07
CA GLY A 34 -3.58 6.90 -3.32
C GLY A 34 -2.73 7.88 -4.10
N GLN A 35 -1.98 8.70 -3.38
CA GLN A 35 -1.11 9.71 -3.97
C GLN A 35 0.38 9.30 -3.95
N SER A 36 1.30 10.26 -4.05
CA SER A 36 2.75 10.02 -4.13
C SER A 36 3.33 9.08 -3.07
N ASN A 37 2.73 9.01 -1.88
CA ASN A 37 3.15 8.08 -0.84
C ASN A 37 2.65 6.65 -1.10
N MET A 38 1.57 6.45 -1.86
CA MET A 38 1.21 5.14 -2.42
C MET A 38 2.05 4.83 -3.66
N GLU A 39 2.41 5.82 -4.51
CA GLU A 39 3.40 5.58 -5.56
C GLU A 39 4.69 5.01 -4.96
N GLY A 40 5.15 5.60 -3.84
CA GLY A 40 6.33 5.16 -3.11
C GLY A 40 7.62 5.84 -3.56
N GLN A 41 8.31 6.45 -2.60
CA GLN A 41 9.52 7.23 -2.84
C GLN A 41 10.76 6.64 -2.14
N GLY A 42 10.64 5.43 -1.57
CA GLY A 42 11.73 4.75 -0.87
C GLY A 42 12.87 4.38 -1.80
N PHE A 43 14.08 4.88 -1.56
CA PHE A 43 15.25 4.56 -2.40
C PHE A 43 15.66 3.10 -2.30
N ILE A 44 15.93 2.47 -3.44
CA ILE A 44 16.44 1.09 -3.49
C ILE A 44 17.95 1.09 -3.22
N ALA A 45 18.72 1.79 -4.05
CA ALA A 45 20.17 1.78 -3.97
C ALA A 45 20.71 2.67 -2.84
N ALA A 46 21.76 2.20 -2.16
CA ALA A 46 22.52 3.00 -1.20
C ALA A 46 23.46 3.95 -1.96
N ASP A 47 23.18 5.25 -1.86
CA ASP A 47 24.04 6.29 -2.41
C ASP A 47 24.85 6.93 -1.28
N PRO A 48 26.20 6.83 -1.30
CA PRO A 48 27.06 7.44 -0.27
C PRO A 48 26.86 8.96 -0.13
N LYS A 49 26.44 9.64 -1.21
CA LYS A 49 26.13 11.09 -1.20
C LYS A 49 24.81 11.42 -0.50
N ARG A 50 23.99 10.44 -0.25
CA ARG A 50 22.69 10.57 0.44
C ARG A 50 22.79 9.95 1.83
N ASN A 51 23.37 10.69 2.74
CA ASN A 51 23.53 10.30 4.14
C ASN A 51 24.18 8.90 4.30
N GLY A 52 25.24 8.62 3.52
CA GLY A 52 25.92 7.32 3.57
C GLY A 52 25.05 6.13 3.10
N GLY A 53 23.96 6.38 2.40
CA GLY A 53 23.02 5.37 1.95
C GLY A 53 21.99 4.94 2.99
N LYS A 54 22.02 5.50 4.20
CA LYS A 54 21.09 5.16 5.29
C LYS A 54 19.63 5.26 4.86
N GLY A 55 18.83 4.30 5.28
CA GLY A 55 17.41 4.24 4.98
C GLY A 55 17.05 3.85 3.54
N SER A 56 18.03 3.55 2.68
CA SER A 56 17.77 2.86 1.40
C SER A 56 17.57 1.36 1.63
N LEU A 57 16.86 0.68 0.72
CA LEU A 57 16.58 -0.74 0.87
C LEU A 57 17.88 -1.58 0.88
N GLU A 58 18.84 -1.22 0.03
CA GLU A 58 20.15 -1.88 -0.03
C GLU A 58 20.93 -1.73 1.30
N TYR A 59 20.88 -0.56 1.93
CA TYR A 59 21.46 -0.36 3.26
C TYR A 59 20.79 -1.28 4.30
N LEU A 60 19.47 -1.37 4.29
CA LEU A 60 18.71 -2.17 5.25
C LEU A 60 19.02 -3.67 5.16
N VAL A 61 19.18 -4.22 3.97
CA VAL A 61 19.48 -5.66 3.81
C VAL A 61 20.93 -6.00 4.14
N ARG A 62 21.85 -5.02 4.09
CA ARG A 62 23.29 -5.23 4.36
C ARG A 62 23.72 -4.88 5.79
N THR A 63 22.97 -4.04 6.49
CA THR A 63 23.30 -3.57 7.83
C THR A 63 22.88 -4.61 8.87
N PRO A 64 23.79 -5.11 9.73
CA PRO A 64 23.50 -6.20 10.68
C PRO A 64 22.25 -5.97 11.54
N GLU A 65 22.03 -4.74 11.97
CA GLU A 65 20.92 -4.34 12.85
C GLU A 65 19.54 -4.47 12.17
N THR A 66 19.48 -4.36 10.85
CA THR A 66 18.26 -4.40 10.07
C THR A 66 18.14 -5.64 9.18
N ALA A 67 19.25 -6.27 8.84
CA ALA A 67 19.32 -7.42 7.93
C ALA A 67 18.39 -8.56 8.37
N ALA A 68 18.30 -8.86 9.67
CA ALA A 68 17.42 -9.90 10.19
C ALA A 68 15.95 -9.72 9.73
N ARG A 69 15.51 -8.47 9.55
CA ARG A 69 14.16 -8.15 9.08
C ARG A 69 14.05 -8.11 7.55
N PHE A 70 15.08 -7.63 6.85
CA PHE A 70 15.00 -7.30 5.43
C PHE A 70 15.79 -8.25 4.51
N ALA A 71 16.64 -9.13 5.03
CA ALA A 71 17.45 -10.03 4.24
C ALA A 71 16.62 -10.99 3.35
N HIS A 72 15.37 -11.26 3.71
CA HIS A 72 14.47 -12.07 2.89
C HIS A 72 14.18 -11.45 1.51
N LEU A 73 14.39 -10.13 1.33
CA LEU A 73 14.15 -9.40 0.08
C LEU A 73 15.25 -9.57 -0.96
N ALA A 74 16.42 -10.08 -0.57
CA ALA A 74 17.55 -10.32 -1.47
C ALA A 74 18.11 -11.74 -1.32
N ASP A 75 18.85 -12.20 -2.31
CA ASP A 75 19.63 -13.43 -2.20
C ASP A 75 21.00 -13.17 -1.54
N ALA A 76 21.79 -14.22 -1.38
CA ALA A 76 23.14 -14.16 -0.78
C ALA A 76 24.13 -13.31 -1.61
N GLN A 77 23.85 -13.06 -2.87
CA GLN A 77 24.62 -12.23 -3.78
C GLN A 77 24.15 -10.78 -3.80
N GLY A 78 23.07 -10.46 -3.07
CA GLY A 78 22.46 -9.14 -3.00
C GLY A 78 21.54 -8.81 -4.17
N THR A 79 21.15 -9.82 -4.98
CA THR A 79 20.15 -9.67 -6.04
C THR A 79 18.75 -9.63 -5.43
N TRP A 80 17.92 -8.68 -5.85
CA TRP A 80 16.55 -8.57 -5.37
C TRP A 80 15.73 -9.80 -5.78
N LYS A 81 15.08 -10.42 -4.80
CA LYS A 81 14.19 -11.53 -5.09
C LYS A 81 12.94 -11.06 -5.80
N THR A 82 12.48 -11.89 -6.72
CA THR A 82 11.20 -11.76 -7.41
C THR A 82 10.27 -12.85 -6.90
N ARG A 83 9.04 -12.48 -6.51
CA ARG A 83 8.02 -13.43 -6.09
C ARG A 83 7.48 -14.19 -7.31
N SER A 84 7.26 -15.50 -7.15
CA SER A 84 6.63 -16.34 -8.19
C SER A 84 5.13 -16.53 -8.01
N ASP A 85 4.57 -15.97 -6.94
CA ASP A 85 3.20 -16.11 -6.47
C ASP A 85 2.45 -14.78 -6.33
N VAL A 86 3.17 -13.65 -6.48
CA VAL A 86 2.60 -12.30 -6.43
C VAL A 86 2.99 -11.52 -7.67
N TRP A 87 2.00 -10.97 -8.36
CA TRP A 87 2.16 -10.09 -9.52
C TRP A 87 1.66 -8.69 -9.23
N ILE A 88 2.13 -7.73 -10.01
CA ILE A 88 1.71 -6.34 -9.90
C ILE A 88 1.47 -5.73 -11.28
N SER A 89 0.39 -4.95 -11.39
CA SER A 89 0.11 -4.03 -12.48
C SER A 89 0.09 -2.61 -11.94
N TYR A 90 1.00 -1.76 -12.40
CA TYR A 90 1.09 -0.35 -11.99
C TYR A 90 1.30 0.54 -13.20
N LEU A 91 0.23 1.19 -13.65
CA LEU A 91 0.18 2.00 -14.86
C LEU A 91 0.69 1.20 -16.08
N ASP A 92 1.84 1.58 -16.65
CA ASP A 92 2.52 0.93 -17.78
C ASP A 92 3.48 -0.20 -17.37
N ARG A 93 3.75 -0.38 -16.07
CA ARG A 93 4.66 -1.40 -15.51
C ARG A 93 3.88 -2.58 -14.96
N ARG A 94 4.31 -3.78 -15.30
CA ARG A 94 3.67 -5.04 -14.87
C ARG A 94 4.68 -6.18 -14.80
N GLY A 95 4.42 -7.16 -13.97
CA GLY A 95 5.22 -8.37 -13.84
C GLY A 95 5.11 -8.99 -12.45
N ALA A 96 5.96 -9.97 -12.18
CA ALA A 96 6.10 -10.56 -10.86
C ALA A 96 6.66 -9.52 -9.87
N LEU A 97 6.18 -9.56 -8.62
CA LEU A 97 6.53 -8.55 -7.62
C LEU A 97 8.00 -8.65 -7.22
N THR A 98 8.69 -7.56 -7.37
CA THR A 98 10.05 -7.30 -6.89
C THR A 98 10.19 -5.81 -6.55
N THR A 99 11.41 -5.32 -6.35
CA THR A 99 11.69 -3.88 -6.21
C THR A 99 11.43 -3.13 -7.53
N GLY A 100 11.31 -1.79 -7.48
CA GLY A 100 11.19 -0.96 -8.69
C GLY A 100 9.76 -0.62 -9.12
N TYR A 101 8.77 -0.97 -8.31
CA TYR A 101 7.37 -0.56 -8.54
C TYR A 101 6.96 0.68 -7.73
N GLY A 102 7.93 1.45 -7.22
CA GLY A 102 7.68 2.78 -6.65
C GLY A 102 7.35 3.84 -7.71
N ALA A 103 7.41 5.12 -7.35
CA ALA A 103 7.16 6.24 -8.27
C ALA A 103 8.08 6.21 -9.51
N LYS A 104 9.26 5.63 -9.36
CA LYS A 104 10.24 5.35 -10.42
C LYS A 104 10.81 3.95 -10.24
N SER A 105 11.52 3.44 -11.25
CA SER A 105 12.14 2.11 -11.20
C SER A 105 13.26 1.97 -10.15
N ASP A 106 13.79 3.09 -9.64
CA ASP A 106 14.78 3.14 -8.55
C ASP A 106 14.15 3.32 -7.16
N ARG A 107 12.84 3.09 -7.04
CA ARG A 107 12.05 3.28 -5.82
C ARG A 107 11.21 2.06 -5.49
N ILE A 108 10.86 1.98 -4.20
CA ILE A 108 9.79 1.12 -3.69
C ILE A 108 8.70 1.98 -3.04
N GLY A 109 7.51 1.43 -2.97
CA GLY A 109 6.39 1.94 -2.18
C GLY A 109 5.80 0.86 -1.27
N PRO A 110 4.59 1.10 -0.75
CA PRO A 110 3.89 0.13 0.11
C PRO A 110 3.62 -1.22 -0.56
N GLU A 111 3.56 -1.28 -1.90
CA GLU A 111 3.30 -2.51 -2.66
C GLU A 111 4.25 -3.64 -2.28
N LEU A 112 5.52 -3.33 -1.99
CA LEU A 112 6.53 -4.35 -1.72
C LEU A 112 6.22 -5.10 -0.42
N GLY A 113 6.08 -4.39 0.70
CA GLY A 113 5.75 -5.01 1.98
C GLY A 113 4.36 -5.64 1.99
N PHE A 114 3.37 -4.99 1.35
CA PHE A 114 2.00 -5.50 1.22
C PHE A 114 1.97 -6.85 0.48
N GLY A 115 2.60 -6.92 -0.68
CA GLY A 115 2.62 -8.13 -1.49
C GLY A 115 3.42 -9.27 -0.84
N TRP A 116 4.49 -8.93 -0.12
CA TRP A 116 5.26 -9.93 0.64
C TRP A 116 4.40 -10.61 1.71
N VAL A 117 3.66 -9.82 2.50
CA VAL A 117 2.77 -10.37 3.54
C VAL A 117 1.69 -11.26 2.94
N LEU A 118 1.10 -10.85 1.82
CA LEU A 118 0.00 -11.62 1.24
C LEU A 118 0.49 -12.89 0.53
N GLY A 119 1.61 -12.83 -0.18
CA GLY A 119 2.19 -14.03 -0.78
C GLY A 119 2.61 -15.08 0.25
N ASP A 120 3.08 -14.64 1.45
CA ASP A 120 3.40 -15.57 2.54
C ASP A 120 2.15 -16.11 3.28
N ALA A 121 1.01 -15.47 3.11
CA ALA A 121 -0.20 -15.78 3.87
C ALA A 121 -1.27 -16.54 3.08
N LEU A 122 -1.22 -16.49 1.75
CA LEU A 122 -2.20 -17.06 0.83
C LEU A 122 -1.56 -18.17 -0.01
N ASP A 123 -2.30 -19.24 -0.24
CA ASP A 123 -1.91 -20.31 -1.16
C ASP A 123 -2.28 -19.97 -2.61
N GLU A 124 -3.16 -19.00 -2.80
CA GLU A 124 -3.64 -18.52 -4.09
C GLU A 124 -2.65 -17.56 -4.74
N PRO A 125 -2.58 -17.50 -6.08
CA PRO A 125 -1.89 -16.44 -6.79
C PRO A 125 -2.43 -15.06 -6.40
N VAL A 126 -1.55 -14.07 -6.22
CA VAL A 126 -1.93 -12.71 -5.83
C VAL A 126 -1.64 -11.72 -6.96
N LEU A 127 -2.62 -10.86 -7.28
CA LEU A 127 -2.43 -9.71 -8.16
C LEU A 127 -2.64 -8.40 -7.40
N LEU A 128 -1.65 -7.53 -7.42
CA LEU A 128 -1.74 -6.15 -6.95
C LEU A 128 -2.03 -5.23 -8.13
N ILE A 129 -3.16 -4.51 -8.09
CA ILE A 129 -3.47 -3.45 -9.06
C ILE A 129 -3.19 -2.13 -8.36
N LYS A 130 -2.11 -1.45 -8.75
CA LYS A 130 -1.68 -0.21 -8.12
C LYS A 130 -2.12 1.00 -8.94
N CYS A 131 -2.89 1.89 -8.29
CA CYS A 131 -3.54 3.05 -8.87
C CYS A 131 -3.13 4.29 -8.06
N ALA A 132 -1.97 4.87 -8.35
CA ALA A 132 -1.42 5.96 -7.54
C ALA A 132 -0.83 7.07 -8.42
N TRP A 133 -1.10 8.33 -8.02
CA TRP A 133 -0.65 9.53 -8.75
C TRP A 133 -0.27 10.65 -7.77
N GLY A 134 0.90 11.23 -7.97
CA GLY A 134 1.42 12.30 -7.12
C GLY A 134 0.55 13.55 -7.11
N GLY A 135 0.49 14.22 -5.95
CA GLY A 135 -0.18 15.51 -5.81
C GLY A 135 -1.71 15.48 -5.90
N LYS A 136 -2.36 14.34 -5.68
CA LYS A 136 -3.81 14.18 -5.82
C LYS A 136 -4.54 14.22 -4.49
N SER A 137 -5.64 15.01 -4.44
CA SER A 137 -6.52 15.18 -3.28
C SER A 137 -7.72 14.24 -3.31
N LEU A 138 -8.25 13.90 -2.15
CA LEU A 138 -9.56 13.24 -2.04
C LEU A 138 -10.70 14.24 -2.27
N ALA A 139 -10.50 15.49 -1.88
CA ALA A 139 -11.49 16.55 -2.00
C ALA A 139 -11.89 16.84 -3.46
N VAL A 140 -10.97 16.72 -4.42
CA VAL A 140 -11.20 17.05 -5.82
C VAL A 140 -10.87 15.89 -6.75
N ASP A 141 -9.62 15.42 -6.72
CA ASP A 141 -9.07 14.48 -7.71
C ASP A 141 -9.68 13.08 -7.61
N PHE A 142 -9.76 12.53 -6.39
CA PHE A 142 -10.41 11.25 -6.09
C PHE A 142 -11.84 11.41 -5.56
N ARG A 143 -12.45 12.59 -5.67
CA ARG A 143 -13.78 12.85 -5.12
C ARG A 143 -14.79 11.80 -5.56
N PRO A 144 -15.41 11.06 -4.61
CA PRO A 144 -16.37 10.04 -4.95
C PRO A 144 -17.70 10.68 -5.38
N PRO A 145 -18.48 10.06 -6.26
CA PRO A 145 -19.76 10.58 -6.74
C PRO A 145 -20.72 10.99 -5.62
N SER A 146 -20.81 10.20 -4.55
CA SER A 146 -21.70 10.45 -3.41
C SER A 146 -21.34 11.70 -2.60
N SER A 147 -20.13 12.26 -2.76
CA SER A 147 -19.74 13.55 -2.16
C SER A 147 -20.25 14.77 -2.94
N GLY A 148 -20.84 14.55 -4.12
CA GLY A 148 -21.41 15.61 -4.94
C GLY A 148 -20.37 16.64 -5.44
N LYS A 149 -20.83 17.85 -5.72
CA LYS A 149 -19.98 18.95 -6.19
C LYS A 149 -19.04 19.43 -5.08
N VAL A 150 -17.89 20.00 -5.45
CA VAL A 150 -17.02 20.72 -4.51
C VAL A 150 -17.78 21.95 -4.00
N PRO A 151 -17.99 22.11 -2.68
CA PRO A 151 -18.91 23.12 -2.14
C PRO A 151 -18.28 24.50 -1.90
N TYR A 152 -17.03 24.70 -2.31
CA TYR A 152 -16.27 25.95 -2.12
C TYR A 152 -15.43 26.26 -3.36
N SER A 153 -14.99 27.52 -3.49
CA SER A 153 -14.08 27.94 -4.55
C SER A 153 -12.67 27.36 -4.33
N LEU A 154 -12.08 26.89 -5.42
CA LEU A 154 -10.70 26.42 -5.51
C LEU A 154 -9.76 27.50 -6.07
N GLY A 155 -10.31 28.71 -6.30
CA GLY A 155 -9.67 29.81 -6.98
C GLY A 155 -10.11 29.93 -8.45
N GLU A 156 -10.13 31.15 -8.95
CA GLU A 156 -10.71 31.52 -10.25
C GLU A 156 -10.30 30.58 -11.39
N LYS A 157 -9.00 30.28 -11.49
CA LYS A 157 -8.46 29.42 -12.57
C LYS A 157 -9.01 27.98 -12.49
N GLN A 158 -9.06 27.39 -11.29
CA GLN A 158 -9.52 26.02 -11.11
C GLN A 158 -11.03 25.92 -11.22
N ASP A 159 -11.76 26.89 -10.69
CA ASP A 159 -13.21 26.97 -10.81
C ASP A 159 -13.65 27.12 -12.28
N ALA A 160 -12.95 27.95 -13.06
CA ALA A 160 -13.19 28.08 -14.50
C ALA A 160 -12.88 26.77 -15.26
N ALA A 161 -11.81 26.08 -14.90
CA ALA A 161 -11.48 24.78 -15.50
C ALA A 161 -12.55 23.72 -15.20
N ILE A 162 -13.03 23.63 -13.95
CA ILE A 162 -14.11 22.70 -13.56
C ILE A 162 -15.44 23.09 -14.23
N ALA A 163 -15.71 24.38 -14.38
CA ALA A 163 -16.92 24.82 -15.08
C ALA A 163 -16.91 24.44 -16.57
N ALA A 164 -15.74 24.49 -17.21
CA ALA A 164 -15.55 24.08 -18.59
C ALA A 164 -15.55 22.56 -18.77
N GLU A 165 -14.95 21.82 -17.83
CA GLU A 165 -14.81 20.38 -17.83
C GLU A 165 -15.10 19.79 -16.44
N PRO A 166 -16.38 19.54 -16.09
CA PRO A 166 -16.79 19.02 -14.77
C PRO A 166 -16.13 17.68 -14.42
N GLU A 167 -15.73 16.90 -15.41
CA GLU A 167 -15.08 15.60 -15.26
C GLU A 167 -13.67 15.68 -14.64
N ILE A 168 -13.10 16.86 -14.48
CA ILE A 168 -11.89 17.06 -13.67
C ILE A 168 -12.11 16.58 -12.24
N VAL A 169 -13.29 16.84 -11.66
CA VAL A 169 -13.66 16.38 -10.33
C VAL A 169 -13.90 14.87 -10.36
N GLY A 170 -13.24 14.13 -9.47
CA GLY A 170 -13.35 12.69 -9.38
C GLY A 170 -12.67 11.93 -10.55
N HIS A 171 -11.84 12.62 -11.35
CA HIS A 171 -11.13 11.96 -12.47
C HIS A 171 -10.37 10.71 -12.00
N TYR A 172 -9.59 10.80 -10.93
CA TYR A 172 -8.79 9.68 -10.44
C TYR A 172 -9.60 8.61 -9.71
N TYR A 173 -10.78 8.94 -9.18
CA TYR A 173 -11.76 7.95 -8.74
C TYR A 173 -12.16 7.04 -9.91
N ARG A 174 -12.51 7.63 -11.06
CA ARG A 174 -12.88 6.89 -12.28
C ARG A 174 -11.69 6.11 -12.85
N GLU A 175 -10.48 6.68 -12.81
CA GLU A 175 -9.26 6.01 -13.26
C GLU A 175 -8.94 4.75 -12.43
N VAL A 176 -9.15 4.78 -11.10
CA VAL A 176 -9.03 3.57 -10.26
C VAL A 176 -9.96 2.47 -10.76
N LEU A 177 -11.22 2.79 -11.01
CA LEU A 177 -12.20 1.81 -11.50
C LEU A 177 -11.87 1.31 -12.91
N ARG A 178 -11.41 2.20 -13.80
CA ARG A 178 -11.02 1.84 -15.17
C ARG A 178 -9.84 0.87 -15.15
N LEU A 179 -8.77 1.21 -14.44
CA LEU A 179 -7.56 0.37 -14.34
C LEU A 179 -7.86 -0.97 -13.66
N ALA A 180 -8.71 -0.98 -12.64
CA ALA A 180 -9.14 -2.22 -12.00
C ALA A 180 -9.85 -3.14 -13.01
N ARG A 181 -10.86 -2.62 -13.74
CA ARG A 181 -11.60 -3.39 -14.75
C ARG A 181 -10.71 -3.87 -15.89
N GLU A 182 -9.82 -3.01 -16.40
CA GLU A 182 -8.87 -3.39 -17.45
C GLU A 182 -7.89 -4.48 -17.01
N SER A 183 -7.38 -4.40 -15.77
CA SER A 183 -6.50 -5.42 -15.21
C SER A 183 -7.24 -6.75 -15.02
N LEU A 184 -8.46 -6.72 -14.52
CA LEU A 184 -9.29 -7.92 -14.35
C LEU A 184 -9.62 -8.58 -15.69
N ALA A 185 -9.87 -7.80 -16.75
CA ALA A 185 -10.09 -8.32 -18.10
C ALA A 185 -8.83 -8.98 -18.72
N LYS A 186 -7.64 -8.68 -18.16
CA LYS A 186 -6.34 -9.20 -18.62
C LYS A 186 -5.67 -10.12 -17.60
N ILE A 187 -6.43 -10.73 -16.71
CA ILE A 187 -5.89 -11.47 -15.55
C ILE A 187 -4.94 -12.60 -15.98
N THR A 188 -5.24 -13.33 -17.06
CA THR A 188 -4.38 -14.39 -17.61
C THR A 188 -3.07 -13.88 -18.22
N GLU A 189 -3.04 -12.63 -18.69
CA GLU A 189 -1.81 -11.99 -19.16
C GLU A 189 -0.96 -11.49 -17.99
N LEU A 190 -1.62 -11.00 -16.92
CA LEU A 190 -0.96 -10.41 -15.76
C LEU A 190 -0.45 -11.46 -14.77
N VAL A 191 -1.15 -12.60 -14.69
CA VAL A 191 -0.81 -13.73 -13.80
C VAL A 191 -0.64 -14.98 -14.64
N PRO A 192 0.59 -15.27 -15.13
CA PRO A 192 0.86 -16.42 -15.97
C PRO A 192 0.47 -17.74 -15.28
N GLY A 193 -0.19 -18.60 -16.00
CA GLY A 193 -0.65 -19.91 -15.51
C GLY A 193 -2.01 -19.89 -14.82
N SER A 194 -2.62 -18.71 -14.57
CA SER A 194 -3.99 -18.65 -14.05
C SER A 194 -5.01 -19.05 -15.11
N ASP A 195 -6.15 -19.59 -14.67
CA ASP A 195 -7.28 -19.97 -15.53
C ASP A 195 -8.25 -18.82 -15.80
N GLY A 196 -7.94 -17.61 -15.34
CA GLY A 196 -8.76 -16.41 -15.52
C GLY A 196 -9.79 -16.17 -14.41
N ARG A 197 -9.98 -17.12 -13.47
CA ARG A 197 -10.81 -16.88 -12.30
C ARG A 197 -10.11 -15.97 -11.30
N TYR A 198 -10.85 -15.07 -10.70
CA TYR A 198 -10.32 -14.15 -9.68
C TYR A 198 -11.35 -13.82 -8.60
N GLU A 199 -10.85 -13.29 -7.51
CA GLU A 199 -11.63 -12.75 -6.40
C GLU A 199 -11.04 -11.40 -5.98
N LEU A 200 -11.86 -10.34 -5.98
CA LEU A 200 -11.49 -9.07 -5.37
C LEU A 200 -11.47 -9.23 -3.86
N SER A 201 -10.28 -9.18 -3.27
CA SER A 201 -10.04 -9.58 -1.87
C SER A 201 -9.69 -8.42 -0.95
N GLY A 202 -9.42 -7.22 -1.50
CA GLY A 202 -9.18 -6.06 -0.65
C GLY A 202 -8.78 -4.79 -1.39
N PHE A 203 -8.85 -3.68 -0.65
CA PHE A 203 -8.48 -2.35 -1.11
C PHE A 203 -7.57 -1.67 -0.08
N GLY A 204 -6.43 -1.15 -0.52
CA GLY A 204 -5.49 -0.38 0.30
C GLY A 204 -5.45 1.08 -0.13
N TRP A 205 -5.55 1.99 0.83
CA TRP A 205 -5.56 3.43 0.62
C TRP A 205 -4.44 4.12 1.39
N HIS A 206 -3.58 4.88 0.69
CA HIS A 206 -2.57 5.73 1.33
C HIS A 206 -2.49 7.10 0.64
N GLN A 207 -3.27 8.04 1.16
CA GLN A 207 -3.45 9.38 0.62
C GLN A 207 -3.82 10.35 1.76
N GLY A 208 -3.55 11.64 1.62
CA GLY A 208 -3.99 12.67 2.56
C GLY A 208 -3.12 13.92 2.59
N TRP A 209 -1.87 13.88 2.12
CA TRP A 209 -1.01 15.06 2.16
C TRP A 209 -1.64 16.29 1.47
N ASN A 210 -2.24 16.08 0.30
CA ASN A 210 -2.86 17.19 -0.45
C ASN A 210 -4.15 17.72 0.20
N ASP A 211 -4.84 16.91 0.99
CA ASP A 211 -6.01 17.36 1.74
C ASP A 211 -5.62 18.04 3.06
N ARG A 212 -4.46 17.69 3.61
CA ARG A 212 -3.88 18.33 4.79
C ARG A 212 -3.56 19.81 4.57
N ILE A 213 -3.21 20.23 3.35
CA ILE A 213 -2.73 21.60 3.10
C ILE A 213 -3.85 22.64 2.98
N SER A 214 -5.12 22.24 2.84
CA SER A 214 -6.29 23.10 2.74
C SER A 214 -7.25 22.86 3.90
N ASP A 215 -7.73 23.93 4.54
CA ASP A 215 -8.71 23.81 5.62
C ASP A 215 -10.03 23.22 5.12
N ASN A 216 -10.48 23.61 3.93
CA ASN A 216 -11.70 23.10 3.30
C ASN A 216 -11.58 21.59 2.99
N PHE A 217 -10.45 21.18 2.38
CA PHE A 217 -10.20 19.77 2.04
C PHE A 217 -10.13 18.91 3.31
N ASN A 218 -9.44 19.42 4.31
CA ASN A 218 -9.28 18.78 5.61
C ASN A 218 -10.62 18.58 6.31
N ALA A 219 -11.48 19.61 6.31
CA ALA A 219 -12.78 19.58 6.99
C ALA A 219 -13.74 18.52 6.43
N GLU A 220 -13.68 18.22 5.12
CA GLU A 220 -14.56 17.24 4.48
C GLU A 220 -13.90 15.85 4.28
N TYR A 221 -12.64 15.67 4.72
CA TYR A 221 -11.90 14.44 4.44
C TYR A 221 -12.60 13.19 4.99
N GLU A 222 -13.10 13.22 6.22
CA GLU A 222 -13.76 12.08 6.85
C GLU A 222 -15.01 11.64 6.07
N SER A 223 -15.88 12.59 5.71
CA SER A 223 -17.08 12.31 4.93
C SER A 223 -16.77 11.84 3.52
N ASN A 224 -15.79 12.47 2.85
CA ASN A 224 -15.35 12.05 1.52
C ASN A 224 -14.74 10.65 1.53
N MET A 225 -13.96 10.30 2.57
CA MET A 225 -13.36 8.97 2.69
C MET A 225 -14.43 7.89 2.92
N ALA A 226 -15.42 8.17 3.77
CA ALA A 226 -16.54 7.25 3.97
C ALA A 226 -17.34 7.03 2.67
N ASN A 227 -17.62 8.11 1.93
CA ASN A 227 -18.29 8.04 0.63
C ASN A 227 -17.44 7.31 -0.40
N PHE A 228 -16.11 7.52 -0.42
CA PHE A 228 -15.19 6.81 -1.30
C PHE A 228 -15.27 5.29 -1.10
N ILE A 229 -15.27 4.82 0.14
CA ILE A 229 -15.39 3.39 0.46
C ILE A 229 -16.74 2.84 -0.04
N ARG A 230 -17.84 3.55 0.24
CA ARG A 230 -19.19 3.13 -0.20
C ARG A 230 -19.29 3.05 -1.72
N ASP A 231 -18.79 4.08 -2.40
CA ASP A 231 -18.86 4.17 -3.86
C ASP A 231 -17.97 3.14 -4.54
N ILE A 232 -16.73 2.94 -4.08
CA ILE A 232 -15.83 1.89 -4.59
C ILE A 232 -16.47 0.50 -4.44
N ARG A 233 -17.06 0.22 -3.29
CA ARG A 233 -17.74 -1.06 -3.04
C ARG A 233 -18.95 -1.26 -3.95
N ARG A 234 -19.76 -0.23 -4.13
CA ARG A 234 -20.91 -0.24 -5.05
C ARG A 234 -20.46 -0.45 -6.49
N ASP A 235 -19.49 0.33 -6.96
CA ASP A 235 -19.08 0.37 -8.37
C ASP A 235 -18.24 -0.84 -8.79
N LEU A 236 -17.64 -1.54 -7.83
CA LEU A 236 -17.00 -2.85 -8.02
C LEU A 236 -17.96 -4.04 -7.77
N GLY A 237 -19.17 -3.79 -7.29
CA GLY A 237 -20.13 -4.86 -6.97
C GLY A 237 -19.76 -5.69 -5.73
N MET A 238 -18.94 -5.14 -4.82
CA MET A 238 -18.36 -5.83 -3.67
C MET A 238 -18.70 -5.13 -2.35
N PRO A 239 -19.94 -5.21 -1.84
CA PRO A 239 -20.38 -4.43 -0.67
C PRO A 239 -19.58 -4.69 0.62
N GLY A 240 -18.99 -5.86 0.74
CA GLY A 240 -18.16 -6.27 1.89
C GLY A 240 -16.65 -6.20 1.65
N LEU A 241 -16.17 -5.60 0.55
CA LEU A 241 -14.73 -5.58 0.21
C LEU A 241 -13.89 -5.08 1.40
N PRO A 242 -12.95 -5.90 1.92
CA PRO A 242 -12.01 -5.46 2.94
C PRO A 242 -11.27 -4.20 2.51
N PHE A 243 -11.18 -3.21 3.41
CA PHE A 243 -10.57 -1.93 3.11
C PHE A 243 -9.57 -1.53 4.20
N VAL A 244 -8.38 -1.07 3.83
CA VAL A 244 -7.40 -0.57 4.78
C VAL A 244 -6.99 0.86 4.45
N ILE A 245 -7.00 1.73 5.47
CA ILE A 245 -6.57 3.13 5.39
C ILE A 245 -5.24 3.23 6.13
N ALA A 246 -4.16 3.58 5.43
CA ALA A 246 -2.88 3.91 6.05
C ALA A 246 -2.84 5.40 6.43
N GLU A 247 -2.47 5.67 7.67
CA GLU A 247 -2.35 7.02 8.23
C GLU A 247 -1.33 7.87 7.45
N THR A 248 -1.59 9.17 7.32
CA THR A 248 -0.59 10.14 6.87
C THR A 248 0.30 10.60 8.03
N GLY A 249 1.04 9.66 8.60
CA GLY A 249 1.79 9.84 9.86
C GLY A 249 3.16 10.51 9.73
N MET A 250 3.42 11.30 8.65
CA MET A 250 4.66 12.05 8.48
C MET A 250 4.95 12.94 9.69
N SER A 251 6.21 13.13 10.01
CA SER A 251 6.74 13.71 11.26
C SER A 251 6.55 12.80 12.49
N GLY A 252 5.91 11.65 12.35
CA GLY A 252 5.79 10.66 13.42
C GLY A 252 5.06 11.18 14.66
N LEU A 253 5.56 10.77 15.82
CA LEU A 253 5.01 11.21 17.12
C LEU A 253 5.34 12.68 17.45
N LYS A 254 6.20 13.34 16.67
CA LYS A 254 6.56 14.74 16.83
C LYS A 254 5.63 15.68 16.04
N GLU A 255 4.67 15.15 15.28
CA GLU A 255 3.75 15.99 14.51
C GLU A 255 2.86 16.85 15.44
N THR A 256 2.84 18.14 15.17
CA THR A 256 2.07 19.13 15.97
C THR A 256 1.18 20.01 15.11
N HIS A 257 1.30 19.93 13.78
CA HIS A 257 0.52 20.78 12.89
C HIS A 257 -0.97 20.44 12.97
N PRO A 258 -1.87 21.40 13.32
CA PRO A 258 -3.28 21.08 13.58
C PRO A 258 -3.99 20.38 12.42
N ARG A 259 -3.76 20.79 11.17
CA ARG A 259 -4.36 20.15 10.00
C ARG A 259 -3.86 18.72 9.77
N ALA A 260 -2.59 18.43 10.09
CA ALA A 260 -2.08 17.06 10.02
C ALA A 260 -2.76 16.16 11.05
N LEU A 261 -2.84 16.65 12.30
CA LEU A 261 -3.52 15.91 13.38
C LEU A 261 -5.01 15.71 13.12
N SER A 262 -5.68 16.74 12.60
CA SER A 262 -7.10 16.67 12.20
C SER A 262 -7.33 15.63 11.10
N LEU A 263 -6.48 15.63 10.06
CA LEU A 263 -6.59 14.66 8.98
C LEU A 263 -6.38 13.22 9.46
N MET A 264 -5.35 12.98 10.27
CA MET A 264 -5.07 11.65 10.84
C MET A 264 -6.22 11.16 11.72
N LYS A 265 -6.84 12.08 12.48
CA LYS A 265 -8.04 11.78 13.26
C LYS A 265 -9.21 11.39 12.36
N ALA A 266 -9.43 12.12 11.26
CA ALA A 266 -10.46 11.82 10.26
C ALA A 266 -10.23 10.44 9.63
N GLN A 267 -8.99 10.10 9.27
CA GLN A 267 -8.63 8.78 8.73
C GLN A 267 -8.97 7.64 9.71
N ALA A 268 -8.67 7.82 11.00
CA ALA A 268 -8.98 6.83 12.03
C ALA A 268 -10.50 6.72 12.29
N ALA A 269 -11.20 7.85 12.31
CA ALA A 269 -12.64 7.91 12.61
C ALA A 269 -13.48 7.11 11.61
N VAL A 270 -13.11 7.12 10.32
CA VAL A 270 -13.85 6.38 9.27
C VAL A 270 -13.92 4.88 9.58
N ALA A 271 -12.84 4.27 10.08
CA ALA A 271 -12.84 2.84 10.40
C ALA A 271 -13.80 2.48 11.55
N GLU A 272 -14.20 3.46 12.35
CA GLU A 272 -15.10 3.27 13.50
C GLU A 272 -16.59 3.45 13.13
N TYR A 273 -16.91 3.80 11.89
CA TYR A 273 -18.32 3.90 11.46
C TYR A 273 -19.02 2.53 11.61
N PRO A 274 -20.27 2.50 12.09
CA PRO A 274 -20.98 1.24 12.36
C PRO A 274 -20.96 0.24 11.21
N GLU A 275 -21.16 0.72 9.98
CA GLU A 275 -21.15 -0.10 8.76
C GLU A 275 -19.75 -0.57 8.34
N PHE A 276 -18.70 0.04 8.87
CA PHE A 276 -17.31 -0.27 8.52
C PHE A 276 -16.60 -1.17 9.56
N ARG A 277 -17.21 -1.33 10.73
CA ARG A 277 -16.65 -2.18 11.78
C ARG A 277 -16.50 -3.62 11.30
N GLY A 278 -15.25 -4.09 11.33
CA GLY A 278 -14.91 -5.46 10.95
C GLY A 278 -14.64 -5.69 9.47
N ASN A 279 -14.80 -4.66 8.61
CA ASN A 279 -14.47 -4.72 7.19
C ASN A 279 -13.66 -3.51 6.68
N VAL A 280 -13.39 -2.52 7.53
CA VAL A 280 -12.42 -1.43 7.32
C VAL A 280 -11.45 -1.43 8.49
N ALA A 281 -10.16 -1.28 8.20
CA ALA A 281 -9.12 -1.14 9.20
C ALA A 281 -8.34 0.16 8.99
N PHE A 282 -7.97 0.80 10.08
CA PHE A 282 -7.01 1.91 10.10
C PHE A 282 -5.65 1.40 10.55
N VAL A 283 -4.58 1.80 9.85
CA VAL A 283 -3.20 1.47 10.18
C VAL A 283 -2.45 2.74 10.57
N GLY A 284 -2.09 2.84 11.85
CA GLY A 284 -1.24 3.92 12.35
C GLY A 284 0.19 3.78 11.83
N THR A 285 0.74 4.85 11.27
CA THR A 285 2.06 4.83 10.61
C THR A 285 3.10 5.73 11.28
N LYS A 286 2.72 6.52 12.29
CA LYS A 286 3.63 7.44 12.98
C LYS A 286 4.90 6.78 13.50
N ALA A 287 4.83 5.55 13.98
CA ALA A 287 5.98 4.79 14.46
C ALA A 287 6.99 4.42 13.36
N PHE A 288 6.58 4.51 12.09
CA PHE A 288 7.43 4.21 10.94
C PHE A 288 8.23 5.42 10.45
N TRP A 289 8.02 6.60 11.03
CA TRP A 289 8.82 7.77 10.72
C TRP A 289 10.30 7.53 11.04
N ARG A 290 11.17 7.91 10.11
CA ARG A 290 12.60 7.96 10.30
C ARG A 290 13.06 9.40 10.08
N ASP A 291 13.82 9.94 11.02
CA ASP A 291 14.35 11.30 10.92
C ASP A 291 15.31 11.42 9.72
N GLN A 292 15.55 12.65 9.27
CA GLN A 292 16.47 12.92 8.15
C GLN A 292 17.86 12.30 8.34
N ALA A 293 18.37 12.26 9.58
CA ALA A 293 19.65 11.66 9.90
C ALA A 293 19.74 10.15 9.65
N GLU A 294 18.58 9.48 9.53
CA GLU A 294 18.44 8.05 9.28
C GLU A 294 17.90 7.74 7.86
N SER A 295 17.86 8.77 7.00
CA SER A 295 17.12 8.70 5.73
C SER A 295 17.91 9.29 4.57
N PRO A 296 17.62 8.90 3.32
CA PRO A 296 18.32 9.40 2.13
C PRO A 296 18.07 10.87 1.83
N SER A 297 17.02 11.49 2.37
CA SER A 297 16.69 12.90 2.13
C SER A 297 15.99 13.55 3.33
N GLY A 298 15.75 14.88 3.24
CA GLY A 298 14.92 15.64 4.18
C GLY A 298 13.52 15.95 3.63
N GLN A 299 13.01 15.20 2.64
CA GLN A 299 11.69 15.42 2.07
C GLN A 299 10.59 14.84 2.98
N GLY A 300 10.28 15.53 4.09
CA GLY A 300 9.35 15.04 5.10
C GLY A 300 8.00 14.59 4.56
N TYR A 301 7.44 15.29 3.56
CA TYR A 301 6.19 14.92 2.90
C TYR A 301 6.27 13.60 2.09
N HIS A 302 7.46 13.08 1.85
CA HIS A 302 7.73 11.78 1.26
C HIS A 302 8.52 10.88 2.24
N TRP A 303 8.24 10.98 3.55
CA TRP A 303 8.86 10.15 4.58
C TRP A 303 10.38 10.13 4.51
N ASN A 304 10.98 11.30 4.18
CA ASN A 304 12.42 11.46 3.93
C ASN A 304 13.00 10.48 2.91
N THR A 305 12.15 9.94 2.02
CA THR A 305 12.47 8.92 1.01
C THR A 305 13.04 7.61 1.59
N ASN A 306 12.67 7.30 2.83
CA ASN A 306 13.17 6.15 3.57
C ASN A 306 12.46 4.86 3.15
N ALA A 307 13.21 3.88 2.66
CA ALA A 307 12.66 2.62 2.16
C ALA A 307 12.06 1.75 3.27
N GLU A 308 12.64 1.78 4.48
CA GLU A 308 12.09 1.07 5.64
C GLU A 308 10.65 1.52 5.93
N THR A 309 10.42 2.84 5.95
CA THR A 309 9.10 3.41 6.20
C THR A 309 8.07 2.91 5.17
N TYR A 310 8.40 2.96 3.87
CA TYR A 310 7.48 2.50 2.83
C TYR A 310 7.19 1.00 2.93
N TYR A 311 8.22 0.20 3.21
CA TYR A 311 8.05 -1.23 3.43
C TYR A 311 7.13 -1.52 4.62
N LEU A 312 7.37 -0.87 5.78
CA LEU A 312 6.58 -1.05 7.00
C LEU A 312 5.12 -0.62 6.84
N ILE A 313 4.86 0.45 6.10
CA ILE A 313 3.49 0.87 5.75
C ILE A 313 2.81 -0.26 4.98
N GLY A 314 3.44 -0.77 3.93
CA GLY A 314 2.90 -1.86 3.12
C GLY A 314 2.70 -3.14 3.91
N GLU A 315 3.69 -3.55 4.70
CA GLU A 315 3.63 -4.72 5.58
C GLU A 315 2.43 -4.63 6.54
N SER A 316 2.26 -3.49 7.20
CA SER A 316 1.16 -3.28 8.15
C SER A 316 -0.20 -3.26 7.46
N MET A 317 -0.31 -2.65 6.27
CA MET A 317 -1.52 -2.71 5.45
C MET A 317 -1.85 -4.16 5.05
N GLY A 318 -0.86 -4.95 4.64
CA GLY A 318 -1.00 -6.36 4.30
C GLY A 318 -1.48 -7.21 5.50
N GLN A 319 -0.91 -6.99 6.69
CA GLN A 319 -1.36 -7.67 7.90
C GLN A 319 -2.81 -7.30 8.27
N ALA A 320 -3.18 -6.04 8.12
CA ALA A 320 -4.55 -5.59 8.39
C ALA A 320 -5.55 -6.23 7.42
N ILE A 321 -5.27 -6.23 6.11
CA ILE A 321 -6.12 -6.90 5.11
C ILE A 321 -6.25 -8.40 5.39
N LYS A 322 -5.14 -9.09 5.68
CA LYS A 322 -5.15 -10.51 6.07
C LYS A 322 -6.08 -10.78 7.25
N THR A 323 -6.05 -9.90 8.24
CA THR A 323 -6.92 -10.01 9.43
C THR A 323 -8.40 -9.84 9.06
N LEU A 324 -8.73 -8.87 8.20
CA LEU A 324 -10.10 -8.64 7.73
C LEU A 324 -10.63 -9.81 6.90
N ILE A 325 -9.81 -10.40 6.02
CA ILE A 325 -10.18 -11.58 5.22
C ILE A 325 -10.52 -12.76 6.13
N ARG A 326 -9.63 -13.12 7.06
CA ARG A 326 -9.85 -14.22 7.99
C ARG A 326 -11.12 -14.05 8.84
N LYS A 327 -11.39 -12.81 9.26
CA LYS A 327 -12.62 -12.50 9.99
C LYS A 327 -13.85 -12.73 9.12
N SER A 328 -13.85 -12.24 7.87
CA SER A 328 -14.97 -12.45 6.93
C SER A 328 -15.24 -13.93 6.68
N GLU A 329 -14.20 -14.74 6.51
CA GLU A 329 -14.30 -16.20 6.33
C GLU A 329 -14.88 -16.88 7.57
N SER A 330 -14.41 -16.51 8.76
CA SER A 330 -14.93 -17.03 10.04
C SER A 330 -16.40 -16.65 10.24
N ASP A 331 -16.80 -15.42 9.95
CA ASP A 331 -18.19 -14.95 10.07
C ASP A 331 -19.11 -15.66 9.05
N ALA A 332 -18.60 -16.00 7.87
CA ALA A 332 -19.32 -16.77 6.85
C ALA A 332 -19.51 -18.24 7.29
N ALA A 333 -18.47 -18.87 7.84
CA ALA A 333 -18.53 -20.24 8.34
C ALA A 333 -19.48 -20.38 9.55
N ALA A 334 -19.56 -19.38 10.42
CA ALA A 334 -20.45 -19.37 11.58
C ALA A 334 -21.96 -19.22 11.24
N LYS A 335 -22.28 -18.83 9.99
CA LYS A 335 -23.66 -18.66 9.49
C LYS A 335 -24.19 -19.88 8.72
N GLN A 336 -23.32 -20.85 8.42
CA GLN A 336 -23.66 -22.14 7.80
C GLN A 336 -23.89 -23.21 8.85
#